data_7c237534fe7f0e81823378ccde60c59e
#
_entry.id   7c237534fe7f0e81823378ccde60c59e
#
_cell.length_a   1.000
_cell.length_b   1.000
_cell.length_c   1.000
_cell.angle_alpha   90.00
_cell.angle_beta   90.00
_cell.angle_gamma   90.00
#
_symmetry.space_group_name_H-M   'P 1'
#
loop_
_entity.id
_entity.type
_entity.pdbx_description
1 polymer ?
#
loop_
_entity_poly.entity_id
_entity_poly.type
_entity_poly.pdbx_seq_one_letter_code
_entity_poly.pdbx_strand_id
1 'polypeptide(L)'
;LVQGLDDLGQLDNTLLILLADNGASQEGGPFGVMHEMKFFNGILETPEEAIKDIETIGGPQSHTNYPWGWAQCGNSPFKWYKQNTHEGGVHVPMIVHWPQGVNESEQGTKRHQFVNVADIAPTIYEFLGIAPPETFNGVEQLPVTGHSFAPLLNAADHPAVNTLQYFEMAGSRALVAENWKAVCRHLPDADYDTEPWELYDLAVDASECNDLADAHPEKLEELKALWWDEAQRHGVLPLDDRGLTLFGPRF
;
A
#
# COMPACT_ATOMS: atom_id res chain seq x y z
N LEU A 1 -18.57 8.55 -13.69
CA LEU A 1 -18.43 7.16 -14.13
C LEU A 1 -19.65 6.32 -13.71
N VAL A 2 -19.96 6.20 -12.39
CA VAL A 2 -21.07 5.38 -11.87
C VAL A 2 -22.40 5.76 -12.54
N GLN A 3 -22.78 7.04 -12.57
CA GLN A 3 -23.99 7.49 -13.22
C GLN A 3 -24.02 7.14 -14.74
N GLY A 4 -22.88 7.26 -15.42
CA GLY A 4 -22.82 6.90 -16.84
C GLY A 4 -23.03 5.41 -17.11
N LEU A 5 -22.57 4.54 -16.20
CA LEU A 5 -22.83 3.09 -16.27
C LEU A 5 -24.30 2.78 -15.98
N ASP A 6 -24.89 3.47 -15.03
CA ASP A 6 -26.30 3.35 -14.68
C ASP A 6 -27.21 3.78 -15.86
N ASP A 7 -26.95 4.95 -16.44
CA ASP A 7 -27.67 5.47 -17.61
C ASP A 7 -27.61 4.52 -18.82
N LEU A 8 -26.51 3.74 -18.93
CA LEU A 8 -26.33 2.71 -19.96
C LEU A 8 -26.92 1.34 -19.59
N GLY A 9 -27.47 1.18 -18.37
CA GLY A 9 -27.98 -0.09 -17.87
C GLY A 9 -26.90 -1.16 -17.70
N GLN A 10 -25.64 -0.75 -17.45
CA GLN A 10 -24.50 -1.65 -17.31
C GLN A 10 -23.95 -1.72 -15.87
N LEU A 11 -24.43 -0.85 -14.98
CA LEU A 11 -23.86 -0.75 -13.61
C LEU A 11 -23.96 -2.06 -12.83
N ASP A 12 -25.11 -2.73 -12.91
CA ASP A 12 -25.35 -3.97 -12.15
C ASP A 12 -24.41 -5.11 -12.54
N ASN A 13 -24.03 -5.17 -13.83
CA ASN A 13 -23.11 -6.18 -14.35
C ASN A 13 -21.67 -5.66 -14.51
N THR A 14 -21.31 -4.63 -13.78
CA THR A 14 -19.96 -4.06 -13.79
C THR A 14 -19.30 -4.21 -12.43
N LEU A 15 -18.14 -4.88 -12.39
CA LEU A 15 -17.26 -4.91 -11.22
C LEU A 15 -16.47 -3.60 -11.16
N LEU A 16 -16.74 -2.78 -10.15
CA LEU A 16 -15.97 -1.56 -9.86
C LEU A 16 -15.11 -1.80 -8.64
N ILE A 17 -13.81 -1.58 -8.76
CA ILE A 17 -12.86 -1.62 -7.65
C ILE A 17 -12.24 -0.24 -7.52
N LEU A 18 -12.40 0.38 -6.35
CA LEU A 18 -11.78 1.65 -5.99
C LEU A 18 -10.85 1.43 -4.80
N LEU A 19 -9.60 1.82 -4.95
CA LEU A 19 -8.60 1.74 -3.88
C LEU A 19 -7.63 2.91 -3.99
N ALA A 20 -6.91 3.21 -2.90
CA ALA A 20 -5.70 4.02 -2.95
C ALA A 20 -4.50 3.10 -3.24
N ASP A 21 -3.47 3.61 -3.90
CA ASP A 21 -2.26 2.87 -4.25
C ASP A 21 -1.25 2.83 -3.09
N ASN A 22 -1.32 3.80 -2.19
CA ASN A 22 -0.48 3.93 -0.99
C ASN A 22 -1.16 4.84 0.04
N GLY A 23 -0.58 4.92 1.22
CA GLY A 23 -0.98 5.91 2.20
C GLY A 23 -0.75 7.35 1.72
N ALA A 24 -1.16 8.34 2.50
CA ALA A 24 -1.05 9.75 2.14
C ALA A 24 0.39 10.13 1.77
N SER A 25 0.55 10.95 0.71
CA SER A 25 1.87 11.35 0.22
C SER A 25 2.51 12.44 1.08
N GLN A 26 3.74 12.21 1.51
CA GLN A 26 4.57 13.20 2.22
C GLN A 26 5.54 13.95 1.28
N GLU A 27 5.40 13.79 -0.03
CA GLU A 27 6.35 14.29 -1.03
C GLU A 27 6.39 15.81 -1.13
N GLY A 28 5.51 16.52 -0.43
CA GLY A 28 5.60 17.98 -0.23
C GLY A 28 6.66 18.40 0.79
N GLY A 29 7.36 17.45 1.43
CA GLY A 29 8.36 17.77 2.44
C GLY A 29 7.77 18.38 3.71
N PRO A 30 8.59 19.08 4.53
CA PRO A 30 8.13 19.62 5.80
C PRO A 30 7.09 20.76 5.66
N PHE A 31 7.08 21.48 4.54
CA PHE A 31 6.25 22.69 4.36
C PHE A 31 5.20 22.59 3.26
N GLY A 32 5.18 21.50 2.51
CA GLY A 32 4.37 21.38 1.30
C GLY A 32 5.01 22.05 0.09
N VAL A 33 4.45 21.82 -1.08
CA VAL A 33 4.88 22.44 -2.34
C VAL A 33 3.67 22.78 -3.20
N MET A 34 3.75 23.89 -3.93
CA MET A 34 2.74 24.28 -4.92
C MET A 34 2.98 23.60 -6.27
N HIS A 35 4.22 23.24 -6.55
CA HIS A 35 4.62 22.58 -7.80
C HIS A 35 5.60 21.45 -7.53
N GLU A 36 5.10 20.24 -7.49
CA GLU A 36 5.86 19.01 -7.23
C GLU A 36 7.14 18.91 -8.08
N MET A 37 7.05 19.31 -9.36
CA MET A 37 8.21 19.28 -10.24
C MET A 37 9.34 20.24 -9.82
N LYS A 38 9.04 21.31 -9.08
CA LYS A 38 10.09 22.13 -8.47
C LYS A 38 10.82 21.36 -7.39
N PHE A 39 10.07 20.68 -6.51
CA PHE A 39 10.65 19.84 -5.47
C PHE A 39 11.59 18.76 -6.04
N PHE A 40 11.15 18.01 -7.04
CA PHE A 40 11.98 16.98 -7.69
C PHE A 40 13.19 17.55 -8.46
N ASN A 41 13.19 18.82 -8.78
CA ASN A 41 14.34 19.52 -9.39
C ASN A 41 15.17 20.31 -8.36
N GLY A 42 14.96 20.11 -7.06
CA GLY A 42 15.73 20.75 -6.00
C GLY A 42 15.42 22.27 -5.85
N ILE A 43 14.34 22.75 -6.43
CA ILE A 43 13.90 24.14 -6.32
C ILE A 43 12.97 24.22 -5.10
N LEU A 44 13.49 24.78 -4.01
CA LEU A 44 12.72 24.97 -2.78
C LEU A 44 11.72 26.12 -2.96
N GLU A 45 10.52 25.91 -2.46
CA GLU A 45 9.48 26.95 -2.32
C GLU A 45 9.38 27.35 -0.84
N THR A 46 9.36 28.66 -0.59
CA THR A 46 9.09 29.15 0.76
C THR A 46 7.58 29.25 0.99
N PRO A 47 7.10 29.19 2.25
CA PRO A 47 5.69 29.41 2.56
C PRO A 47 5.17 30.75 2.06
N GLU A 48 6.00 31.80 2.07
CA GLU A 48 5.67 33.15 1.58
C GLU A 48 5.51 33.21 0.06
N GLU A 49 6.20 32.34 -0.68
CA GLU A 49 6.01 32.20 -2.12
C GLU A 49 4.76 31.37 -2.41
N ALA A 50 4.61 30.23 -1.76
CA ALA A 50 3.50 29.32 -1.95
C ALA A 50 2.12 29.99 -1.67
N ILE A 51 2.03 30.82 -0.64
CA ILE A 51 0.77 31.49 -0.28
C ILE A 51 0.27 32.49 -1.34
N LYS A 52 1.15 32.98 -2.21
CA LYS A 52 0.75 33.90 -3.29
C LYS A 52 -0.08 33.17 -4.35
N ASP A 53 0.13 31.91 -4.50
CA ASP A 53 -0.51 31.07 -5.51
C ASP A 53 -1.63 30.17 -4.91
N ILE A 54 -2.04 30.41 -3.66
CA ILE A 54 -3.00 29.57 -2.92
C ILE A 54 -4.32 29.37 -3.67
N GLU A 55 -4.79 30.37 -4.39
CA GLU A 55 -6.03 30.32 -5.17
C GLU A 55 -5.91 29.42 -6.41
N THR A 56 -4.70 28.98 -6.78
CA THR A 56 -4.47 28.07 -7.92
C THR A 56 -4.57 26.61 -7.53
N ILE A 57 -4.64 26.28 -6.23
CA ILE A 57 -4.71 24.90 -5.72
C ILE A 57 -5.89 24.16 -6.34
N GLY A 58 -5.59 22.96 -6.90
CA GLY A 58 -6.58 22.11 -7.59
C GLY A 58 -6.89 22.55 -9.02
N GLY A 59 -6.30 23.64 -9.49
CA GLY A 59 -6.43 24.13 -10.87
C GLY A 59 -5.28 23.67 -11.77
N PRO A 60 -5.32 24.01 -13.07
CA PRO A 60 -4.33 23.57 -14.05
C PRO A 60 -2.94 24.22 -13.88
N GLN A 61 -2.83 25.20 -12.99
CA GLN A 61 -1.60 25.97 -12.75
C GLN A 61 -0.85 25.49 -11.50
N SER A 62 -1.35 24.46 -10.80
CA SER A 62 -0.71 23.91 -9.60
C SER A 62 -0.68 22.39 -9.66
N HIS A 63 0.35 21.81 -9.08
CA HIS A 63 0.48 20.39 -8.83
C HIS A 63 1.02 20.22 -7.41
N THR A 64 0.12 20.35 -6.45
CA THR A 64 0.47 20.50 -5.04
C THR A 64 0.64 19.18 -4.32
N ASN A 65 1.61 19.14 -3.39
CA ASN A 65 1.67 18.13 -2.33
C ASN A 65 1.65 18.85 -0.97
N TYR A 66 0.89 18.29 -0.04
CA TYR A 66 0.80 18.83 1.32
C TYR A 66 2.00 18.41 2.19
N PRO A 67 2.26 19.12 3.30
CA PRO A 67 3.39 18.83 4.18
C PRO A 67 3.22 17.53 4.96
N TRP A 68 4.33 16.97 5.49
CA TRP A 68 4.38 15.73 6.26
C TRP A 68 3.35 15.65 7.38
N GLY A 69 3.12 16.74 8.12
CA GLY A 69 2.13 16.75 9.20
C GLY A 69 0.71 16.46 8.70
N TRP A 70 0.35 16.93 7.52
CA TRP A 70 -0.94 16.63 6.90
C TRP A 70 -1.01 15.21 6.34
N ALA A 71 0.12 14.67 5.83
CA ALA A 71 0.19 13.27 5.43
C ALA A 71 -0.08 12.34 6.63
N GLN A 72 0.56 12.60 7.78
CA GLN A 72 0.30 11.86 9.01
C GLN A 72 -1.13 12.04 9.50
N CYS A 73 -1.67 13.26 9.45
CA CYS A 73 -3.05 13.54 9.84
C CYS A 73 -4.06 12.76 8.96
N GLY A 74 -3.82 12.72 7.65
CA GLY A 74 -4.68 12.02 6.70
C GLY A 74 -4.67 10.50 6.85
N ASN A 75 -3.61 9.93 7.41
CA ASN A 75 -3.50 8.48 7.67
C ASN A 75 -3.94 8.06 9.08
N SER A 76 -4.26 9.01 9.96
CA SER A 76 -4.67 8.67 11.32
C SER A 76 -5.81 7.63 11.33
N PRO A 77 -5.74 6.58 12.18
CA PRO A 77 -4.81 6.40 13.32
C PRO A 77 -3.50 5.68 12.98
N PHE A 78 -3.22 5.36 11.73
CA PHE A 78 -2.07 4.56 11.32
C PHE A 78 -0.75 5.36 11.39
N LYS A 79 0.33 4.66 11.74
CA LYS A 79 1.67 5.23 11.88
C LYS A 79 2.30 5.48 10.51
N TRP A 80 2.94 6.64 10.34
CA TRP A 80 3.62 7.06 9.11
C TRP A 80 2.69 7.23 7.88
N TYR A 81 3.25 7.20 6.67
CA TYR A 81 2.61 7.57 5.40
C TYR A 81 3.36 6.91 4.24
N LYS A 82 3.01 7.24 2.99
CA LYS A 82 3.67 6.76 1.75
C LYS A 82 5.18 6.64 1.93
N GLN A 83 5.82 5.66 1.29
CA GLN A 83 7.24 5.28 1.37
C GLN A 83 7.65 4.59 2.68
N ASN A 84 6.75 4.39 3.62
CA ASN A 84 7.00 3.58 4.81
C ASN A 84 6.25 2.26 4.70
N THR A 85 6.80 1.21 5.30
CA THR A 85 6.17 -0.11 5.37
C THR A 85 5.31 -0.32 6.63
N HIS A 86 5.20 0.72 7.45
CA HIS A 86 4.21 0.80 8.54
C HIS A 86 2.78 0.92 7.98
N GLU A 87 1.78 0.69 8.83
CA GLU A 87 0.38 0.68 8.40
C GLU A 87 -0.05 1.96 7.65
N GLY A 88 0.41 3.12 8.05
CA GLY A 88 0.10 4.37 7.35
C GLY A 88 0.63 4.46 5.91
N GLY A 89 1.61 3.65 5.56
CA GLY A 89 2.12 3.58 4.18
C GLY A 89 1.46 2.51 3.31
N VAL A 90 0.98 1.42 3.92
CA VAL A 90 0.55 0.20 3.19
C VAL A 90 -0.92 -0.17 3.41
N HIS A 91 -1.53 0.25 4.52
CA HIS A 91 -2.93 -0.05 4.83
C HIS A 91 -3.85 1.01 4.21
N VAL A 92 -4.45 0.68 3.10
CA VAL A 92 -5.32 1.58 2.33
C VAL A 92 -6.73 0.99 2.21
N PRO A 93 -7.77 1.84 2.11
CA PRO A 93 -9.13 1.36 1.92
C PRO A 93 -9.33 0.85 0.49
N MET A 94 -10.15 -0.19 0.34
CA MET A 94 -10.65 -0.68 -0.93
C MET A 94 -12.17 -0.79 -0.89
N ILE A 95 -12.83 -0.38 -1.98
CA ILE A 95 -14.28 -0.55 -2.18
C ILE A 95 -14.48 -1.45 -3.39
N VAL A 96 -15.28 -2.48 -3.22
CA VAL A 96 -15.75 -3.34 -4.32
C VAL A 96 -17.24 -3.13 -4.49
N HIS A 97 -17.67 -2.74 -5.67
CA HIS A 97 -19.07 -2.56 -6.03
C HIS A 97 -19.41 -3.44 -7.23
N TRP A 98 -20.31 -4.41 -7.04
CA TRP A 98 -20.80 -5.30 -8.08
C TRP A 98 -22.17 -5.85 -7.71
N PRO A 99 -23.28 -5.15 -8.01
CA PRO A 99 -24.61 -5.52 -7.58
C PRO A 99 -25.03 -6.95 -7.95
N GLN A 100 -24.70 -7.43 -9.14
CA GLN A 100 -25.04 -8.80 -9.56
C GLN A 100 -24.15 -9.88 -8.95
N GLY A 101 -22.94 -9.54 -8.51
CA GLY A 101 -21.98 -10.52 -8.00
C GLY A 101 -21.90 -10.59 -6.47
N VAL A 102 -22.44 -9.58 -5.77
CA VAL A 102 -22.44 -9.53 -4.32
C VAL A 102 -23.85 -9.71 -3.80
N ASN A 103 -24.08 -10.72 -2.95
CA ASN A 103 -25.39 -10.99 -2.34
C ASN A 103 -25.96 -9.75 -1.65
N GLU A 104 -27.26 -9.53 -1.75
CA GLU A 104 -27.92 -8.35 -1.19
C GLU A 104 -27.67 -8.19 0.32
N SER A 105 -27.59 -9.30 1.06
CA SER A 105 -27.27 -9.31 2.50
C SER A 105 -25.85 -8.85 2.82
N GLU A 106 -24.93 -8.92 1.84
CA GLU A 106 -23.53 -8.59 2.01
C GLU A 106 -23.18 -7.18 1.50
N GLN A 107 -24.12 -6.54 0.79
CA GLN A 107 -23.93 -5.18 0.28
C GLN A 107 -23.90 -4.16 1.42
N GLY A 108 -23.03 -3.17 1.30
CA GLY A 108 -22.82 -2.14 2.31
C GLY A 108 -22.12 -2.63 3.59
N THR A 109 -21.65 -3.88 3.62
CA THR A 109 -20.91 -4.43 4.76
C THR A 109 -19.41 -4.25 4.62
N LYS A 110 -18.68 -4.31 5.74
CA LYS A 110 -17.22 -4.21 5.79
C LYS A 110 -16.58 -5.59 5.85
N ARG A 111 -15.38 -5.68 5.31
CA ARG A 111 -14.48 -6.83 5.42
C ARG A 111 -13.23 -6.38 6.15
N HIS A 112 -12.72 -7.22 7.04
CA HIS A 112 -11.50 -6.96 7.82
C HIS A 112 -10.39 -7.95 7.52
N GLN A 113 -10.67 -8.92 6.67
CA GLN A 113 -9.64 -9.86 6.19
C GLN A 113 -8.61 -9.10 5.36
N PHE A 114 -7.35 -9.46 5.55
CA PHE A 114 -6.25 -8.90 4.77
C PHE A 114 -6.39 -9.27 3.30
N VAL A 115 -6.27 -8.26 2.43
CA VAL A 115 -6.24 -8.39 0.96
C VAL A 115 -5.11 -7.53 0.44
N ASN A 116 -4.31 -8.06 -0.49
CA ASN A 116 -3.24 -7.33 -1.16
C ASN A 116 -3.68 -6.90 -2.57
N VAL A 117 -3.07 -5.85 -3.11
CA VAL A 117 -3.33 -5.41 -4.49
C VAL A 117 -3.05 -6.51 -5.52
N ALA A 118 -2.11 -7.41 -5.25
CA ALA A 118 -1.81 -8.57 -6.09
C ALA A 118 -2.98 -9.56 -6.19
N ASP A 119 -3.92 -9.53 -5.24
CA ASP A 119 -5.10 -10.41 -5.19
C ASP A 119 -6.20 -9.98 -6.17
N ILE A 120 -6.13 -8.77 -6.72
CA ILE A 120 -7.14 -8.25 -7.65
C ILE A 120 -7.15 -9.06 -8.96
N ALA A 121 -6.00 -9.29 -9.55
CA ALA A 121 -5.91 -9.99 -10.83
C ALA A 121 -6.45 -11.43 -10.75
N PRO A 122 -6.03 -12.30 -9.80
CA PRO A 122 -6.59 -13.64 -9.66
C PRO A 122 -8.09 -13.64 -9.34
N THR A 123 -8.59 -12.64 -8.61
CA THR A 123 -10.03 -12.47 -8.36
C THR A 123 -10.80 -12.20 -9.66
N ILE A 124 -10.28 -11.35 -10.52
CA ILE A 124 -10.88 -11.08 -11.83
C ILE A 124 -10.85 -12.32 -12.71
N TYR A 125 -9.72 -13.05 -12.74
CA TYR A 125 -9.62 -14.32 -13.49
C TYR A 125 -10.65 -15.35 -13.00
N GLU A 126 -10.86 -15.47 -11.70
CA GLU A 126 -11.87 -16.37 -11.13
C GLU A 126 -13.29 -15.98 -11.59
N PHE A 127 -13.67 -14.71 -11.51
CA PHE A 127 -14.99 -14.24 -11.94
C PHE A 127 -15.23 -14.45 -13.44
N LEU A 128 -14.19 -14.35 -14.25
CA LEU A 128 -14.29 -14.58 -15.69
C LEU A 128 -14.22 -16.08 -16.05
N GLY A 129 -13.85 -16.96 -15.13
CA GLY A 129 -13.62 -18.37 -15.41
C GLY A 129 -12.44 -18.61 -16.36
N ILE A 130 -11.42 -17.75 -16.31
CA ILE A 130 -10.25 -17.77 -17.20
C ILE A 130 -9.02 -18.12 -16.37
N ALA A 131 -8.19 -19.03 -16.85
CA ALA A 131 -6.87 -19.27 -16.26
C ALA A 131 -5.87 -18.19 -16.74
N PRO A 132 -4.96 -17.71 -15.86
CA PRO A 132 -3.86 -16.86 -16.30
C PRO A 132 -3.04 -17.56 -17.39
N PRO A 133 -2.61 -16.84 -18.44
CA PRO A 133 -1.82 -17.46 -19.50
C PRO A 133 -0.39 -17.78 -19.00
N GLU A 134 0.11 -18.97 -19.28
CA GLU A 134 1.51 -19.34 -19.02
C GLU A 134 2.48 -18.61 -19.95
N THR A 135 2.03 -18.27 -21.14
CA THR A 135 2.78 -17.50 -22.15
C THR A 135 1.92 -16.44 -22.78
N PHE A 136 2.48 -15.27 -23.02
CA PHE A 136 1.82 -14.19 -23.75
C PHE A 136 2.75 -13.65 -24.84
N ASN A 137 2.28 -13.65 -26.10
CA ASN A 137 3.07 -13.27 -27.29
C ASN A 137 4.44 -13.97 -27.38
N GLY A 138 4.52 -15.25 -26.96
CA GLY A 138 5.74 -16.06 -26.98
C GLY A 138 6.70 -15.79 -25.81
N VAL A 139 6.31 -14.98 -24.83
CA VAL A 139 7.07 -14.71 -23.61
C VAL A 139 6.44 -15.45 -22.45
N GLU A 140 7.24 -16.27 -21.74
CA GLU A 140 6.83 -16.94 -20.52
C GLU A 140 6.45 -15.91 -19.45
N GLN A 141 5.30 -16.09 -18.80
CA GLN A 141 4.80 -15.16 -17.79
C GLN A 141 5.25 -15.59 -16.40
N LEU A 142 5.55 -14.62 -15.56
CA LEU A 142 5.77 -14.88 -14.14
C LEU A 142 4.47 -15.38 -13.51
N PRO A 143 4.55 -16.30 -12.53
CA PRO A 143 3.37 -16.79 -11.81
C PRO A 143 2.60 -15.62 -11.15
N VAL A 144 1.27 -15.69 -11.19
CA VAL A 144 0.44 -14.81 -10.37
C VAL A 144 0.58 -15.22 -8.92
N THR A 145 1.08 -14.33 -8.07
CA THR A 145 1.40 -14.60 -6.66
C THR A 145 0.26 -14.28 -5.70
N GLY A 146 -0.72 -13.47 -6.13
CA GLY A 146 -1.89 -13.11 -5.32
C GLY A 146 -2.91 -14.25 -5.20
N HIS A 147 -3.82 -14.11 -4.26
CA HIS A 147 -4.90 -15.06 -3.96
C HIS A 147 -6.25 -14.41 -4.25
N SER A 148 -7.17 -15.13 -4.89
CA SER A 148 -8.50 -14.58 -5.14
C SER A 148 -9.26 -14.31 -3.84
N PHE A 149 -9.79 -13.11 -3.70
CA PHE A 149 -10.67 -12.71 -2.60
C PHE A 149 -12.16 -12.84 -2.96
N ALA A 150 -12.51 -13.46 -4.09
CA ALA A 150 -13.89 -13.67 -4.50
C ALA A 150 -14.78 -14.25 -3.38
N PRO A 151 -14.32 -15.26 -2.59
CA PRO A 151 -15.13 -15.80 -1.49
C PRO A 151 -15.50 -14.77 -0.42
N LEU A 152 -14.66 -13.76 -0.17
CA LEU A 152 -14.88 -12.73 0.85
C LEU A 152 -16.07 -11.82 0.49
N LEU A 153 -16.42 -11.69 -0.77
CA LEU A 153 -17.50 -10.81 -1.20
C LEU A 153 -18.87 -11.30 -0.71
N ASN A 154 -19.04 -12.61 -0.59
CA ASN A 154 -20.32 -13.25 -0.27
C ASN A 154 -20.31 -14.05 1.04
N ALA A 155 -19.21 -13.99 1.82
CA ALA A 155 -19.09 -14.66 3.11
C ALA A 155 -18.22 -13.81 4.06
N ALA A 156 -18.86 -13.04 4.92
CA ALA A 156 -18.16 -12.13 5.84
C ALA A 156 -17.26 -12.86 6.84
N ASP A 157 -17.62 -14.10 7.19
CA ASP A 157 -16.91 -14.97 8.13
C ASP A 157 -15.86 -15.90 7.44
N HIS A 158 -15.68 -15.77 6.11
CA HIS A 158 -14.66 -16.55 5.42
C HIS A 158 -13.28 -16.21 5.98
N PRO A 159 -12.39 -17.19 6.21
CA PRO A 159 -11.02 -16.92 6.61
C PRO A 159 -10.30 -16.01 5.62
N ALA A 160 -9.29 -15.27 6.08
CA ALA A 160 -8.45 -14.47 5.20
C ALA A 160 -7.84 -15.36 4.10
N VAL A 161 -7.84 -14.88 2.87
CA VAL A 161 -7.27 -15.60 1.73
C VAL A 161 -5.75 -15.44 1.67
N ASN A 162 -5.24 -14.41 2.31
CA ASN A 162 -3.83 -14.12 2.43
C ASN A 162 -3.46 -13.98 3.91
N THR A 163 -2.54 -14.81 4.39
CA THR A 163 -2.13 -14.84 5.81
C THR A 163 -0.66 -14.45 6.00
N LEU A 164 0.06 -14.20 4.91
CA LEU A 164 1.44 -13.78 4.93
C LEU A 164 1.69 -12.79 3.78
N GLN A 165 2.24 -11.63 4.11
CA GLN A 165 2.61 -10.62 3.11
C GLN A 165 3.87 -9.90 3.53
N TYR A 166 4.89 -9.91 2.66
CA TYR A 166 6.07 -9.07 2.82
C TYR A 166 5.89 -7.72 2.11
N PHE A 167 6.60 -6.73 2.59
CA PHE A 167 6.71 -5.40 1.99
C PHE A 167 8.17 -4.99 1.93
N GLU A 168 8.53 -4.30 0.87
CA GLU A 168 9.83 -3.65 0.71
C GLU A 168 9.64 -2.31 -0.01
N MET A 169 10.28 -1.28 0.48
CA MET A 169 10.30 0.04 -0.15
C MET A 169 11.61 0.76 0.16
N ALA A 170 12.49 0.84 -0.84
CA ALA A 170 13.78 1.53 -0.74
C ALA A 170 14.57 1.14 0.52
N GLY A 171 14.64 -0.17 0.80
CA GLY A 171 15.32 -0.75 1.97
C GLY A 171 14.46 -0.87 3.23
N SER A 172 13.35 -0.14 3.36
CA SER A 172 12.40 -0.35 4.45
C SER A 172 11.65 -1.65 4.25
N ARG A 173 11.51 -2.44 5.31
CA ARG A 173 11.05 -3.82 5.26
C ARG A 173 9.91 -4.04 6.23
N ALA A 174 8.93 -4.84 5.85
CA ALA A 174 7.95 -5.36 6.80
C ALA A 174 7.42 -6.72 6.34
N LEU A 175 6.95 -7.50 7.29
CA LEU A 175 6.20 -8.72 7.06
C LEU A 175 5.01 -8.78 8.00
N VAL A 176 3.85 -9.02 7.43
CA VAL A 176 2.63 -9.37 8.16
C VAL A 176 2.45 -10.88 8.06
N ALA A 177 2.30 -11.56 9.18
CA ALA A 177 1.91 -12.96 9.25
C ALA A 177 0.77 -13.10 10.28
N GLU A 178 -0.39 -13.52 9.81
CA GLU A 178 -1.65 -13.51 10.58
C GLU A 178 -1.93 -12.08 11.12
N ASN A 179 -1.85 -11.89 12.45
CA ASN A 179 -2.02 -10.58 13.09
C ASN A 179 -0.70 -9.93 13.51
N TRP A 180 0.42 -10.63 13.37
CA TRP A 180 1.73 -10.09 13.75
C TRP A 180 2.39 -9.36 12.60
N LYS A 181 3.01 -8.23 12.91
CA LYS A 181 3.79 -7.47 11.96
C LYS A 181 5.17 -7.15 12.52
N ALA A 182 6.21 -7.59 11.81
CA ALA A 182 7.56 -7.09 12.00
C ALA A 182 7.82 -5.98 10.97
N VAL A 183 8.40 -4.86 11.40
CA VAL A 183 8.70 -3.74 10.51
C VAL A 183 10.06 -3.13 10.86
N CYS A 184 10.82 -2.76 9.83
CA CYS A 184 12.10 -2.10 9.95
C CYS A 184 12.15 -0.93 8.98
N ARG A 185 12.26 0.27 9.51
CA ARG A 185 12.45 1.48 8.71
C ARG A 185 13.93 1.62 8.36
N HIS A 186 14.22 1.66 7.07
CA HIS A 186 15.56 1.92 6.58
C HIS A 186 15.87 3.42 6.54
N LEU A 187 17.10 3.78 6.92
CA LEU A 187 17.63 5.12 6.75
C LEU A 187 18.77 5.07 5.72
N PRO A 188 18.89 6.09 4.85
CA PRO A 188 19.97 6.13 3.86
C PRO A 188 21.34 5.88 4.48
N ASP A 189 22.15 5.06 3.82
CA ASP A 189 23.50 4.66 4.25
C ASP A 189 23.55 3.83 5.58
N ALA A 190 22.42 3.41 6.13
CA ALA A 190 22.39 2.52 7.28
C ALA A 190 22.75 1.07 6.89
N ASP A 191 23.28 0.32 7.83
CA ASP A 191 23.61 -1.08 7.66
C ASP A 191 22.38 -1.96 7.91
N TYR A 192 21.91 -2.65 6.89
CA TYR A 192 20.75 -3.54 6.92
C TYR A 192 20.79 -4.60 8.03
N ASP A 193 21.98 -5.04 8.44
CA ASP A 193 22.15 -6.09 9.44
C ASP A 193 21.98 -5.58 10.86
N THR A 194 22.13 -4.28 11.08
CA THR A 194 22.13 -3.66 12.43
C THR A 194 20.91 -2.79 12.70
N GLU A 195 20.05 -2.58 11.71
CA GLU A 195 18.85 -1.77 11.88
C GLU A 195 17.85 -2.40 12.86
N PRO A 196 17.23 -1.58 13.74
CA PRO A 196 16.25 -2.07 14.68
C PRO A 196 14.95 -2.47 13.96
N TRP A 197 14.42 -3.61 14.35
CA TRP A 197 13.08 -4.06 13.96
C TRP A 197 12.11 -3.82 15.10
N GLU A 198 10.91 -3.37 14.74
CA GLU A 198 9.76 -3.21 15.63
C GLU A 198 8.80 -4.39 15.41
N LEU A 199 8.04 -4.77 16.45
CA LEU A 199 7.06 -5.87 16.38
C LEU A 199 5.71 -5.40 16.92
N TYR A 200 4.63 -5.71 16.18
CA TYR A 200 3.28 -5.29 16.55
C TYR A 200 2.27 -6.44 16.42
N ASP A 201 1.25 -6.44 17.31
CA ASP A 201 0.04 -7.26 17.16
C ASP A 201 -1.08 -6.37 16.60
N LEU A 202 -1.31 -6.45 15.30
CA LEU A 202 -2.29 -5.62 14.58
C LEU A 202 -3.75 -5.89 15.00
N ALA A 203 -4.03 -7.03 15.65
CA ALA A 203 -5.39 -7.31 16.14
C ALA A 203 -5.80 -6.36 17.26
N VAL A 204 -4.85 -5.84 18.02
CA VAL A 204 -5.08 -4.96 19.18
C VAL A 204 -4.41 -3.60 19.04
N ASP A 205 -3.43 -3.46 18.16
CA ASP A 205 -2.65 -2.23 17.94
C ASP A 205 -2.38 -1.97 16.45
N ALA A 206 -3.44 -1.76 15.70
CA ALA A 206 -3.33 -1.38 14.28
C ALA A 206 -2.65 -0.02 14.05
N SER A 207 -2.45 0.75 15.11
CA SER A 207 -1.76 2.06 15.07
C SER A 207 -0.26 1.96 15.26
N GLU A 208 0.26 0.75 15.55
CA GLU A 208 1.70 0.49 15.74
C GLU A 208 2.32 1.42 16.83
N CYS A 209 1.62 1.56 17.96
CA CYS A 209 2.02 2.44 19.07
C CYS A 209 2.85 1.73 20.14
N ASN A 210 2.70 0.40 20.29
CA ASN A 210 3.32 -0.38 21.34
C ASN A 210 4.24 -1.43 20.74
N ASP A 211 5.53 -1.12 20.65
CA ASP A 211 6.54 -2.06 20.18
C ASP A 211 6.70 -3.23 21.14
N LEU A 212 6.52 -4.43 20.64
CA LEU A 212 6.59 -5.69 21.37
C LEU A 212 7.90 -6.47 21.13
N ALA A 213 8.87 -5.89 20.41
CA ALA A 213 10.12 -6.57 20.03
C ALA A 213 10.86 -7.15 21.24
N ASP A 214 11.02 -6.37 22.31
CA ASP A 214 11.68 -6.82 23.54
C ASP A 214 10.86 -7.85 24.33
N ALA A 215 9.53 -7.79 24.23
CA ALA A 215 8.63 -8.70 24.94
C ALA A 215 8.49 -10.06 24.23
N HIS A 216 8.65 -10.10 22.90
CA HIS A 216 8.48 -11.28 22.07
C HIS A 216 9.63 -11.49 21.07
N PRO A 217 10.89 -11.58 21.53
CA PRO A 217 12.06 -11.64 20.66
C PRO A 217 12.05 -12.86 19.74
N GLU A 218 11.53 -14.02 20.20
CA GLU A 218 11.44 -15.22 19.38
C GLU A 218 10.46 -15.03 18.20
N LYS A 219 9.33 -14.35 18.43
CA LYS A 219 8.37 -14.04 17.35
C LYS A 219 8.97 -13.04 16.37
N LEU A 220 9.71 -12.06 16.83
CA LEU A 220 10.40 -11.11 15.96
C LEU A 220 11.41 -11.83 15.05
N GLU A 221 12.25 -12.71 15.59
CA GLU A 221 13.23 -13.45 14.79
C GLU A 221 12.56 -14.41 13.79
N GLU A 222 11.44 -15.03 14.17
CA GLU A 222 10.61 -15.83 13.24
C GLU A 222 10.16 -14.99 12.03
N LEU A 223 9.57 -13.81 12.27
CA LEU A 223 9.07 -12.96 11.19
C LEU A 223 10.19 -12.35 10.34
N LYS A 224 11.32 -12.01 10.94
CA LYS A 224 12.52 -11.57 10.20
C LYS A 224 13.01 -12.67 9.26
N ALA A 225 13.10 -13.91 9.74
CA ALA A 225 13.52 -15.03 8.90
C ALA A 225 12.54 -15.23 7.72
N LEU A 226 11.23 -15.20 7.98
CA LEU A 226 10.21 -15.28 6.93
C LEU A 226 10.33 -14.13 5.92
N TRP A 227 10.64 -12.91 6.37
CA TRP A 227 10.84 -11.79 5.45
C TRP A 227 12.00 -12.05 4.48
N TRP A 228 13.14 -12.54 4.97
CA TRP A 228 14.29 -12.86 4.13
C TRP A 228 13.98 -13.99 3.13
N ASP A 229 13.22 -15.01 3.55
CA ASP A 229 12.79 -16.11 2.68
C ASP A 229 11.87 -15.58 1.55
N GLU A 230 10.91 -14.72 1.86
CA GLU A 230 10.03 -14.10 0.87
C GLU A 230 10.82 -13.16 -0.07
N ALA A 231 11.74 -12.36 0.46
CA ALA A 231 12.59 -11.48 -0.32
C ALA A 231 13.46 -12.27 -1.34
N GLN A 232 14.01 -13.41 -0.92
CA GLN A 232 14.74 -14.31 -1.81
C GLN A 232 13.82 -14.93 -2.86
N ARG A 233 12.65 -15.43 -2.46
CA ARG A 233 11.66 -16.07 -3.35
C ARG A 233 11.18 -15.14 -4.45
N HIS A 234 10.98 -13.86 -4.13
CA HIS A 234 10.41 -12.87 -5.03
C HIS A 234 11.46 -11.98 -5.73
N GLY A 235 12.75 -12.31 -5.59
CA GLY A 235 13.82 -11.60 -6.30
C GLY A 235 14.04 -10.14 -5.82
N VAL A 236 13.70 -9.87 -4.57
CA VAL A 236 13.90 -8.56 -3.94
C VAL A 236 15.38 -8.30 -3.65
N LEU A 237 16.15 -9.36 -3.44
CA LEU A 237 17.56 -9.27 -3.11
C LEU A 237 18.47 -9.14 -4.36
N PRO A 238 19.58 -8.36 -4.30
CA PRO A 238 20.03 -7.59 -3.15
C PRO A 238 19.16 -6.35 -2.93
N LEU A 239 19.05 -5.91 -1.66
CA LEU A 239 18.36 -4.67 -1.33
C LEU A 239 19.02 -3.47 -2.00
N ASP A 240 18.21 -2.48 -2.38
CA ASP A 240 18.67 -1.27 -3.04
C ASP A 240 17.95 -0.05 -2.44
N ASP A 241 18.69 0.76 -1.69
CA ASP A 241 18.21 1.98 -1.04
C ASP A 241 18.29 3.23 -1.92
N ARG A 242 18.84 3.09 -3.15
CA ARG A 242 18.95 4.23 -4.07
C ARG A 242 17.61 4.84 -4.46
N GLY A 243 16.52 4.12 -4.29
CA GLY A 243 15.13 4.52 -4.35
C GLY A 243 14.84 5.86 -5.00
N LEU A 244 14.51 6.84 -4.21
CA LEU A 244 14.20 8.19 -4.68
C LEU A 244 15.40 8.93 -5.30
N THR A 245 16.64 8.54 -4.99
CA THR A 245 17.82 9.16 -5.61
C THR A 245 17.98 8.79 -7.08
N LEU A 246 17.31 7.74 -7.56
CA LEU A 246 17.26 7.39 -8.96
C LEU A 246 16.42 8.38 -9.79
N PHE A 247 15.46 9.04 -9.14
CA PHE A 247 14.52 9.96 -9.78
C PHE A 247 14.77 11.43 -9.44
N GLY A 248 15.64 11.72 -8.47
CA GLY A 248 15.99 13.06 -8.04
C GLY A 248 17.45 13.42 -8.33
N PRO A 249 17.78 14.71 -8.46
CA PRO A 249 19.16 15.13 -8.56
C PRO A 249 19.90 14.73 -7.26
N ARG A 250 21.05 14.13 -7.43
CA ARG A 250 21.99 13.91 -6.31
C ARG A 250 22.69 15.24 -6.05
N PHE A 251 22.28 15.90 -5.00
CA PHE A 251 22.97 17.11 -4.50
C PHE A 251 23.87 16.75 -3.34
#